data_bdf71b4dfeec09ad766c0c1ff8aa5645
#
_entry.id   bdf71b4dfeec09ad766c0c1ff8aa5645
#
_cell.length_a   1.000
_cell.length_b   1.000
_cell.length_c   1.000
_cell.angle_alpha   90.00
_cell.angle_beta   90.00
_cell.angle_gamma   90.00
#
_symmetry.space_group_name_H-M   'P 1'
#
loop_
_entity.id
_entity.type
_entity.pdbx_description
1 polymer ?
#
loop_
_entity_poly.entity_id
_entity_poly.type
_entity_poly.pdbx_seq_one_letter_code
_entity_poly.pdbx_strand_id
1 'polypeptide(L)'
;MDWDVKEARVVEHGCIDVKFADGLEGKVRFQPTAFRGVFEKLRDPKEFNKLTVNQYFVTWPGELDLAPDAMHAQIKETGECVIS
;
A
#
# COMPACT_ATOMS: atom_id res chain seq x y z
N MET A 1 10.68 -1.39 -13.66
CA MET A 1 9.66 -2.43 -13.88
C MET A 1 8.29 -1.79 -13.93
N ASP A 2 7.34 -2.38 -14.63
CA ASP A 2 6.00 -1.80 -14.79
C ASP A 2 5.27 -1.68 -13.45
N TRP A 3 5.59 -2.54 -12.49
CA TRP A 3 4.96 -2.52 -11.18
C TRP A 3 5.62 -1.58 -10.16
N ASP A 4 6.61 -0.79 -10.60
CA ASP A 4 7.20 0.21 -9.70
C ASP A 4 6.15 1.24 -9.32
N VAL A 5 6.06 1.53 -8.02
CA VAL A 5 5.11 2.52 -7.51
C VAL A 5 5.67 3.93 -7.74
N LYS A 6 4.89 4.77 -8.40
CA LYS A 6 5.24 6.17 -8.64
C LYS A 6 4.70 7.08 -7.55
N GLU A 7 3.46 6.83 -7.15
CA GLU A 7 2.77 7.67 -6.17
C GLU A 7 1.92 6.80 -5.27
N ALA A 8 1.78 7.21 -4.03
CA ALA A 8 0.87 6.59 -3.09
C ALA A 8 0.41 7.65 -2.10
N ARG A 9 -0.85 7.58 -1.67
CA ARG A 9 -1.37 8.50 -0.66
C ARG A 9 -2.44 7.81 0.17
N VAL A 10 -2.54 8.23 1.42
CA VAL A 10 -3.58 7.74 2.32
C VAL A 10 -4.89 8.46 1.98
N VAL A 11 -5.93 7.68 1.67
CA VAL A 11 -7.27 8.21 1.44
C VAL A 11 -8.02 8.29 2.76
N GLU A 12 -7.94 7.20 3.52
CA GLU A 12 -8.49 7.11 4.87
C GLU A 12 -7.72 6.02 5.61
N HIS A 13 -7.91 5.90 6.91
CA HIS A 13 -7.25 4.84 7.68
C HIS A 13 -7.63 3.48 7.08
N GLY A 14 -6.61 2.71 6.72
CA GLY A 14 -6.80 1.38 6.12
C GLY A 14 -7.01 1.39 4.61
N CYS A 15 -6.93 2.54 3.95
CA CYS A 15 -7.07 2.61 2.50
C CYS A 15 -6.08 3.62 1.90
N ILE A 16 -5.35 3.19 0.88
CA ILE A 16 -4.43 4.05 0.15
C ILE A 16 -4.69 3.96 -1.35
N ASP A 17 -4.41 5.03 -2.06
CA ASP A 17 -4.37 5.04 -3.52
C ASP A 17 -2.93 4.86 -3.97
N VAL A 18 -2.71 4.04 -4.99
CA VAL A 18 -1.39 3.84 -5.58
C VAL A 18 -1.44 4.03 -7.08
N LYS A 19 -0.34 4.52 -7.63
CA LYS A 19 -0.17 4.66 -9.07
C LYS A 19 1.19 4.05 -9.45
N PHE A 20 1.18 3.24 -10.48
CA PHE A 20 2.35 2.51 -10.94
C PHE A 20 2.99 3.17 -12.16
N ALA A 21 4.22 2.75 -12.47
CA ALA A 21 5.01 3.32 -13.56
C ALA A 21 4.34 3.16 -14.93
N ASP A 22 3.55 2.11 -15.12
CA ASP A 22 2.83 1.86 -16.37
C ASP A 22 1.50 2.62 -16.48
N GLY A 23 1.18 3.45 -15.46
CA GLY A 23 -0.07 4.21 -15.43
C GLY A 23 -1.22 3.50 -14.75
N LEU A 24 -1.05 2.26 -14.34
CA LEU A 24 -2.09 1.55 -13.59
C LEU A 24 -2.32 2.23 -12.25
N GLU A 25 -3.57 2.42 -11.86
CA GLU A 25 -3.97 3.02 -10.59
C GLU A 25 -4.97 2.13 -9.90
N GLY A 26 -4.97 2.17 -8.59
CA GLY A 26 -5.95 1.43 -7.81
C GLY A 26 -5.85 1.72 -6.33
N LYS A 27 -6.63 0.99 -5.55
CA LYS A 27 -6.67 1.14 -4.10
C LYS A 27 -6.10 -0.10 -3.43
N VAL A 28 -5.44 0.13 -2.30
CA VAL A 28 -5.00 -0.93 -1.42
C VAL A 28 -5.81 -0.79 -0.13
N ARG A 29 -6.55 -1.83 0.20
CA ARG A 29 -7.40 -1.86 1.40
C ARG A 29 -6.82 -2.82 2.42
N PHE A 30 -6.70 -2.34 3.65
CA PHE A 30 -6.27 -3.17 4.77
C PHE A 30 -7.50 -3.59 5.55
N GLN A 31 -7.75 -4.88 5.64
CA GLN A 31 -8.80 -5.38 6.52
C GLN A 31 -8.35 -5.25 7.98
N PRO A 32 -9.28 -5.16 8.94
CA PRO A 32 -8.89 -5.05 10.35
C PRO A 32 -7.93 -6.15 10.81
N THR A 33 -8.06 -7.34 10.25
CA THR A 33 -7.19 -8.48 10.57
C THR A 33 -5.76 -8.32 10.05
N ALA A 34 -5.52 -7.35 9.15
CA ALA A 34 -4.18 -7.08 8.63
C ALA A 34 -3.29 -6.36 9.65
N PHE A 35 -3.90 -5.66 10.61
CA PHE A 35 -3.17 -4.86 11.59
C PHE A 35 -2.70 -5.71 12.76
N ARG A 36 -1.83 -6.67 12.46
CA ARG A 36 -1.24 -7.54 13.47
C ARG A 36 0.18 -7.88 13.07
N GLY A 37 0.95 -8.43 14.00
CA GLY A 37 2.36 -8.69 13.77
C GLY A 37 3.09 -7.38 13.49
N VAL A 38 3.87 -7.34 12.42
CA VAL A 38 4.65 -6.15 12.07
C VAL A 38 3.78 -4.97 11.67
N PHE A 39 2.53 -5.20 11.25
CA PHE A 39 1.59 -4.14 10.87
C PHE A 39 0.73 -3.62 12.00
N GLU A 40 0.87 -4.16 13.20
CA GLU A 40 0.05 -3.73 14.34
C GLU A 40 0.19 -2.23 14.60
N LYS A 41 1.38 -1.69 14.41
CA LYS A 41 1.68 -0.27 14.55
C LYS A 41 0.77 0.60 13.68
N LEU A 42 0.34 0.09 12.54
CA LEU A 42 -0.49 0.84 11.59
C LEU A 42 -1.96 0.95 12.01
N ARG A 43 -2.34 0.35 13.13
CA ARG A 43 -3.67 0.57 13.73
C ARG A 43 -3.86 2.01 14.13
N ASP A 44 -2.77 2.69 14.48
CA ASP A 44 -2.78 4.11 14.81
C ASP A 44 -2.85 4.90 13.51
N PRO A 45 -3.91 5.70 13.30
CA PRO A 45 -4.00 6.53 12.08
C PRO A 45 -2.80 7.44 11.87
N LYS A 46 -2.18 7.91 12.95
CA LYS A 46 -0.98 8.76 12.84
C LYS A 46 0.19 8.00 12.24
N GLU A 47 0.36 6.73 12.63
CA GLU A 47 1.40 5.90 12.07
C GLU A 47 1.09 5.51 10.62
N PHE A 48 -0.16 5.18 10.35
CA PHE A 48 -0.61 4.86 8.99
C PHE A 48 -0.36 6.02 8.03
N ASN A 49 -0.56 7.25 8.48
CA ASN A 49 -0.37 8.44 7.66
C ASN A 49 1.09 8.77 7.37
N LYS A 50 2.03 8.05 7.97
CA LYS A 50 3.46 8.23 7.69
C LYS A 50 3.93 7.48 6.45
N LEU A 51 3.00 6.99 5.66
CA LEU A 51 3.25 6.35 4.37
C LEU A 51 4.20 7.19 3.50
N THR A 52 5.15 6.53 2.88
CA THR A 52 6.02 7.15 1.88
C THR A 52 6.25 6.18 0.73
N VAL A 53 6.67 6.71 -0.41
CA VAL A 53 7.15 5.90 -1.52
C VAL A 53 8.67 6.00 -1.50
N ASN A 54 9.33 4.86 -1.34
CA ASN A 54 10.78 4.79 -1.33
C ASN A 54 11.24 4.05 -2.58
N GLN A 55 11.93 4.76 -3.47
CA GLN A 55 12.35 4.24 -4.78
C GLN A 55 11.14 3.77 -5.60
N TYR A 56 10.66 2.55 -5.39
CA TYR A 56 9.59 1.97 -6.21
C TYR A 56 8.55 1.20 -5.38
N PHE A 57 8.57 1.33 -4.06
CA PHE A 57 7.63 0.62 -3.21
C PHE A 57 7.08 1.49 -2.10
N VAL A 58 5.91 1.08 -1.58
CA VAL A 58 5.24 1.75 -0.47
C VAL A 58 5.83 1.26 0.84
N THR A 59 6.17 2.20 1.73
CA THR A 59 6.80 1.88 3.00
C THR A 59 6.32 2.81 4.11
N TRP A 60 6.48 2.34 5.34
CA TRP A 60 6.27 3.10 6.57
C TRP A 60 7.53 3.02 7.42
N PRO A 61 7.72 3.96 8.37
CA PRO A 61 8.84 3.87 9.31
C PRO A 61 8.81 2.52 10.04
N GLY A 62 9.98 1.93 10.27
CA GLY A 62 10.10 0.62 10.90
C GLY A 62 10.21 -0.51 9.90
N GLU A 63 10.56 -0.18 8.64
CA GLU A 63 10.79 -1.17 7.58
C GLU A 63 9.55 -1.98 7.22
N LEU A 64 8.39 -1.33 7.27
CA LEU A 64 7.12 -1.94 6.89
C LEU A 64 6.87 -1.64 5.41
N ASP A 65 7.06 -2.63 4.56
CA ASP A 65 7.00 -2.47 3.11
C ASP A 65 5.89 -3.31 2.50
N LEU A 66 5.30 -2.80 1.43
CA LEU A 66 4.36 -3.57 0.61
C LEU A 66 5.04 -3.98 -0.68
N ALA A 67 4.86 -5.24 -1.06
CA ALA A 67 5.43 -5.78 -2.30
C ALA A 67 4.74 -5.16 -3.51
N PRO A 68 5.45 -4.37 -4.33
CA PRO A 68 4.80 -3.66 -5.45
C PRO A 68 4.28 -4.60 -6.53
N ASP A 69 4.96 -5.70 -6.80
CA ASP A 69 4.53 -6.66 -7.81
C ASP A 69 3.22 -7.35 -7.42
N ALA A 70 3.06 -7.71 -6.16
CA ALA A 70 1.83 -8.33 -5.66
C ALA A 70 0.65 -7.35 -5.72
N MET A 71 0.87 -6.08 -5.34
CA MET A 71 -0.16 -5.05 -5.44
C MET A 71 -0.57 -4.83 -6.89
N HIS A 72 0.41 -4.72 -7.78
CA HIS A 72 0.17 -4.49 -9.20
C HIS A 72 -0.68 -5.61 -9.79
N ALA A 73 -0.34 -6.86 -9.51
CA ALA A 73 -1.06 -8.01 -10.03
C ALA A 73 -2.53 -8.01 -9.58
N GLN A 74 -2.80 -7.76 -8.31
CA GLN A 74 -4.17 -7.73 -7.81
C GLN A 74 -4.97 -6.56 -8.38
N ILE A 75 -4.37 -5.39 -8.44
CA ILE A 75 -5.04 -4.19 -8.97
C ILE A 75 -5.35 -4.37 -10.45
N LYS A 76 -4.42 -4.92 -11.21
CA LYS A 76 -4.63 -5.18 -12.63
C LYS A 76 -5.80 -6.14 -12.86
N GLU A 77 -5.98 -7.09 -11.97
CA GLU A 77 -7.04 -8.09 -12.10
C GLU A 77 -8.39 -7.58 -11.65
N THR A 78 -8.46 -6.87 -10.53
CA THR A 78 -9.73 -6.52 -9.89
C THR A 78 -9.92 -5.03 -9.62
N GLY A 79 -8.90 -4.20 -9.81
CA GLY A 79 -8.96 -2.77 -9.50
C GLY A 79 -8.54 -2.42 -8.08
N GLU A 80 -8.37 -3.40 -7.22
CA GLU A 80 -7.90 -3.14 -5.85
C GLU A 80 -7.08 -4.31 -5.32
N CYS A 81 -6.26 -4.00 -4.32
CA CYS A 81 -5.49 -4.99 -3.58
C CYS A 81 -6.01 -5.02 -2.14
N VAL A 82 -6.34 -6.20 -1.64
CA VAL A 82 -6.84 -6.37 -0.27
C VAL A 82 -5.78 -7.09 0.55
N ILE A 83 -5.43 -6.49 1.68
CA ILE A 83 -4.45 -7.05 2.62
C ILE A 83 -5.20 -7.51 3.87
N SER A 84 -5.06 -8.77 4.20
CA SER A 84 -5.78 -9.38 5.33
C SER A 84 -4.85 -9.98 6.36
#